data_6c54062b2c9b46cffeb88950e0d42768
#
_entry.id   6c54062b2c9b46cffeb88950e0d42768
#
_cell.length_a   1.000
_cell.length_b   1.000
_cell.length_c   1.000
_cell.angle_alpha   90.00
_cell.angle_beta   90.00
_cell.angle_gamma   90.00
#
_symmetry.space_group_name_H-M   'P 1'
#
loop_
_entity.id
_entity.type
_entity.pdbx_description
1 polymer ?
#
loop_
_entity_poly.entity_id
_entity_poly.type
_entity_poly.pdbx_seq_one_letter_code
_entity_poly.pdbx_strand_id
1 'polypeptide(L)'
;MNSLLELHNIYYSYHTLDAETRALSDLSFSVQPGTFTAVVGPSGCGKSTLLSLISGLLHPDSGEIYINGCSSSGSLLHIGYMLQKDSLFEWRSVYKNVLLGLETRKMLTSEKKELADKMLETYGLANFKNVKPFSLPIRMISGRSSRMV
;
A
#
# COMPACT_ATOMS: atom_id res chain seq x y z
N MET A 1 -1.39 10.55 -24.21
CA MET A 1 -0.70 9.46 -23.46
C MET A 1 -1.61 9.08 -22.32
N ASN A 2 -1.96 7.81 -22.15
CA ASN A 2 -2.87 7.42 -21.05
C ASN A 2 -2.08 7.42 -19.74
N SER A 3 -2.49 8.25 -18.80
CA SER A 3 -1.95 8.24 -17.43
C SER A 3 -2.36 6.97 -16.71
N LEU A 4 -1.48 6.45 -15.85
CA LEU A 4 -1.79 5.31 -14.97
C LEU A 4 -2.75 5.72 -13.85
N LEU A 5 -2.53 6.91 -13.30
CA LEU A 5 -3.29 7.49 -12.21
C LEU A 5 -3.57 8.95 -12.52
N GLU A 6 -4.80 9.38 -12.33
CA GLU A 6 -5.21 10.78 -12.45
C GLU A 6 -6.09 11.16 -11.27
N LEU A 7 -5.79 12.30 -10.68
CA LEU A 7 -6.59 12.92 -9.62
C LEU A 7 -7.08 14.27 -10.15
N HIS A 8 -8.35 14.54 -9.99
CA HIS A 8 -9.00 15.77 -10.44
C HIS A 8 -9.73 16.45 -9.29
N ASN A 9 -9.23 17.61 -8.88
CA ASN A 9 -9.83 18.50 -7.87
C ASN A 9 -10.24 17.75 -6.58
N ILE A 10 -9.31 16.97 -6.01
CA ILE A 10 -9.58 16.16 -4.83
C ILE A 10 -9.66 17.04 -3.59
N TYR A 11 -10.77 16.90 -2.87
CA TYR A 11 -10.97 17.46 -1.53
C TYR A 11 -11.25 16.33 -0.55
N TYR A 12 -10.70 16.44 0.63
CA TYR A 12 -10.98 15.49 1.71
C TYR A 12 -10.79 16.13 3.08
N SER A 13 -11.80 15.97 3.95
CA SER A 13 -11.80 16.40 5.35
C SER A 13 -12.05 15.24 6.30
N TYR A 14 -11.39 15.24 7.44
CA TYR A 14 -11.76 14.37 8.55
C TYR A 14 -12.83 15.06 9.38
N HIS A 15 -13.95 14.37 9.60
CA HIS A 15 -15.05 14.84 10.44
C HIS A 15 -14.99 14.12 11.80
N THR A 16 -14.89 14.90 12.88
CA THR A 16 -15.04 14.42 14.25
C THR A 16 -16.27 15.08 14.85
N LEU A 17 -16.72 14.63 16.03
CA LEU A 17 -17.90 15.20 16.68
C LEU A 17 -17.75 16.70 16.97
N ASP A 18 -16.51 17.17 17.18
CA ASP A 18 -16.22 18.52 17.63
C ASP A 18 -15.50 19.40 16.57
N ALA A 19 -15.03 18.80 15.47
CA ALA A 19 -14.23 19.55 14.49
C ALA A 19 -14.20 18.89 13.10
N GLU A 20 -14.05 19.74 12.09
CA GLU A 20 -13.69 19.37 10.74
C GLU A 20 -12.24 19.76 10.48
N THR A 21 -11.43 18.78 10.07
CA THR A 21 -10.03 19.02 9.71
C THR A 21 -9.82 18.70 8.25
N ARG A 22 -9.58 19.75 7.44
CA ARG A 22 -9.29 19.60 6.01
C ARG A 22 -7.90 19.02 5.81
N ALA A 23 -7.83 17.87 5.16
CA ALA A 23 -6.59 17.15 4.90
C ALA A 23 -6.08 17.40 3.48
N LEU A 24 -6.98 17.51 2.49
CA LEU A 24 -6.62 17.80 1.10
C LEU A 24 -7.57 18.87 0.54
N SER A 25 -7.01 19.77 -0.27
CA SER A 25 -7.75 20.85 -0.93
C SER A 25 -7.27 20.99 -2.36
N ASP A 26 -8.19 20.86 -3.31
CA ASP A 26 -7.99 21.09 -4.75
C ASP A 26 -6.74 20.39 -5.31
N LEU A 27 -6.53 19.13 -4.93
CA LEU A 27 -5.36 18.40 -5.35
C LEU A 27 -5.62 17.74 -6.71
N SER A 28 -4.81 18.10 -7.69
CA SER A 28 -4.87 17.53 -9.04
C SER A 28 -3.46 17.18 -9.51
N PHE A 29 -3.25 15.95 -9.98
CA PHE A 29 -2.02 15.53 -10.65
C PHE A 29 -2.22 14.21 -11.40
N SER A 30 -1.24 13.85 -12.21
CA SER A 30 -1.24 12.57 -12.93
C SER A 30 0.10 11.85 -12.79
N VAL A 31 0.07 10.52 -12.88
CA VAL A 31 1.24 9.65 -12.84
C VAL A 31 1.25 8.79 -14.10
N GLN A 32 2.39 8.73 -14.76
CA GLN A 32 2.55 7.93 -15.97
C GLN A 32 2.91 6.47 -15.65
N PRO A 33 2.55 5.52 -16.51
CA PRO A 33 2.97 4.12 -16.35
C PRO A 33 4.49 3.99 -16.28
N GLY A 34 4.98 3.07 -15.44
CA GLY A 34 6.40 2.77 -15.32
C GLY A 34 7.24 3.84 -14.61
N THR A 35 6.61 4.86 -14.02
CA THR A 35 7.34 5.90 -13.27
C THR A 35 7.37 5.62 -11.78
N PHE A 36 8.42 6.10 -11.12
CA PHE A 36 8.51 6.19 -9.67
C PHE A 36 8.16 7.62 -9.24
N THR A 37 7.13 7.75 -8.41
CA THR A 37 6.65 9.05 -7.91
C THR A 37 6.80 9.12 -6.40
N ALA A 38 7.44 10.17 -5.89
CA ALA A 38 7.59 10.40 -4.45
C ALA A 38 6.71 11.58 -4.01
N VAL A 39 5.92 11.36 -2.95
CA VAL A 39 5.14 12.41 -2.29
C VAL A 39 5.89 12.86 -1.05
N VAL A 40 6.39 14.09 -1.05
CA VAL A 40 7.17 14.67 0.04
C VAL A 40 6.45 15.86 0.67
N GLY A 41 6.68 16.08 1.96
CA GLY A 41 6.08 17.18 2.70
C GLY A 41 6.18 16.95 4.23
N PRO A 42 5.88 17.97 5.04
CA PRO A 42 5.93 17.89 6.50
C PRO A 42 4.97 16.84 7.07
N SER A 43 5.14 16.50 8.34
CA SER A 43 4.19 15.62 9.04
C SER A 43 2.80 16.28 9.09
N GLY A 44 1.74 15.50 8.89
CA GLY A 44 0.37 15.99 8.94
C GLY A 44 -0.15 16.68 7.65
N CYS A 45 0.67 16.85 6.60
CA CYS A 45 0.22 17.52 5.36
C CYS A 45 -0.63 16.65 4.41
N GLY A 46 -1.20 15.54 4.86
CA GLY A 46 -2.15 14.74 4.05
C GLY A 46 -1.55 13.62 3.19
N LYS A 47 -0.24 13.33 3.25
CA LYS A 47 0.39 12.28 2.42
C LYS A 47 -0.25 10.89 2.60
N SER A 48 -0.46 10.47 3.84
CA SER A 48 -1.09 9.18 4.13
C SER A 48 -2.56 9.16 3.73
N THR A 49 -3.25 10.29 3.87
CA THR A 49 -4.64 10.47 3.40
C THR A 49 -4.72 10.32 1.90
N LEU A 50 -3.82 10.98 1.16
CA LEU A 50 -3.73 10.86 -0.29
C LEU A 50 -3.54 9.40 -0.73
N LEU A 51 -2.60 8.68 -0.13
CA LEU A 51 -2.36 7.28 -0.45
C LEU A 51 -3.56 6.38 -0.10
N SER A 52 -4.28 6.69 0.98
CA SER A 52 -5.51 5.97 1.36
C SER A 52 -6.66 6.22 0.37
N LEU A 53 -6.77 7.43 -0.17
CA LEU A 53 -7.74 7.75 -1.23
C LEU A 53 -7.39 7.03 -2.54
N ILE A 54 -6.12 7.06 -2.96
CA ILE A 54 -5.67 6.36 -4.16
C ILE A 54 -5.89 4.84 -4.03
N SER A 55 -5.67 4.26 -2.85
CA SER A 55 -5.88 2.84 -2.61
C SER A 55 -7.35 2.42 -2.44
N GLY A 56 -8.28 3.39 -2.40
CA GLY A 56 -9.70 3.14 -2.21
C GLY A 56 -10.10 2.81 -0.77
N LEU A 57 -9.21 3.00 0.20
CA LEU A 57 -9.51 2.85 1.64
C LEU A 57 -10.35 4.03 2.16
N LEU A 58 -10.22 5.19 1.51
CA LEU A 58 -11.04 6.37 1.74
C LEU A 58 -11.66 6.82 0.42
N HIS A 59 -12.78 7.54 0.52
CA HIS A 59 -13.41 8.16 -0.63
C HIS A 59 -13.29 9.69 -0.52
N PRO A 60 -12.99 10.42 -1.60
CA PRO A 60 -12.89 11.87 -1.55
C PRO A 60 -14.27 12.51 -1.29
N ASP A 61 -14.30 13.64 -0.61
CA ASP A 61 -15.54 14.43 -0.42
C ASP A 61 -16.01 15.02 -1.74
N SER A 62 -15.05 15.41 -2.60
CA SER A 62 -15.30 15.83 -3.97
C SER A 62 -14.07 15.62 -4.85
N GLY A 63 -14.28 15.66 -6.16
CA GLY A 63 -13.27 15.31 -7.15
C GLY A 63 -13.32 13.85 -7.56
N GLU A 64 -12.46 13.46 -8.47
CA GLU A 64 -12.47 12.12 -9.06
C GLU A 64 -11.06 11.55 -9.18
N ILE A 65 -10.95 10.24 -8.95
CA ILE A 65 -9.69 9.49 -9.10
C ILE A 65 -9.90 8.44 -10.18
N TYR A 66 -9.02 8.45 -11.17
CA TYR A 66 -9.00 7.49 -12.26
C TYR A 66 -7.73 6.65 -12.21
N ILE A 67 -7.87 5.34 -12.41
CA ILE A 67 -6.76 4.39 -12.50
C ILE A 67 -6.93 3.60 -13.79
N ASN A 68 -5.93 3.66 -14.66
CA ASN A 68 -6.00 3.12 -16.02
C ASN A 68 -7.24 3.61 -16.80
N GLY A 69 -7.63 4.86 -16.60
CA GLY A 69 -8.82 5.45 -17.24
C GLY A 69 -10.16 5.01 -16.65
N CYS A 70 -10.19 4.17 -15.62
CA CYS A 70 -11.39 3.73 -14.92
C CYS A 70 -11.54 4.52 -13.61
N SER A 71 -12.75 5.04 -13.34
CA SER A 71 -13.05 5.71 -12.07
C SER A 71 -12.87 4.74 -10.90
N SER A 72 -12.19 5.19 -9.85
CA SER A 72 -11.95 4.39 -8.63
C SER A 72 -13.23 4.11 -7.85
N SER A 73 -14.30 4.86 -8.09
CA SER A 73 -15.58 4.77 -7.36
C SER A 73 -16.39 3.48 -7.60
N GLY A 74 -15.93 2.55 -8.43
CA GLY A 74 -16.68 1.33 -8.75
C GLY A 74 -15.85 0.13 -9.17
N SER A 75 -14.54 0.25 -9.22
CA SER A 75 -13.65 -0.81 -9.71
C SER A 75 -12.94 -1.53 -8.59
N LEU A 76 -12.83 -2.85 -8.68
CA LEU A 76 -11.89 -3.65 -7.88
C LEU A 76 -10.47 -3.28 -8.30
N LEU A 77 -9.90 -2.30 -7.62
CA LEU A 77 -8.56 -1.82 -7.91
C LEU A 77 -7.51 -2.88 -7.57
N HIS A 78 -6.63 -3.17 -8.52
CA HIS A 78 -5.49 -4.07 -8.33
C HIS A 78 -4.27 -3.26 -7.86
N ILE A 79 -4.39 -2.65 -6.68
CA ILE A 79 -3.34 -1.84 -6.06
C ILE A 79 -2.68 -2.67 -4.96
N GLY A 80 -1.34 -2.70 -4.95
CA GLY A 80 -0.56 -3.13 -3.78
C GLY A 80 -0.37 -1.93 -2.86
N TYR A 81 -0.94 -1.97 -1.67
CA TYR A 81 -0.79 -0.92 -0.67
C TYR A 81 0.01 -1.41 0.53
N MET A 82 1.10 -0.72 0.86
CA MET A 82 1.91 -1.02 2.03
C MET A 82 1.68 0.06 3.08
N LEU A 83 1.17 -0.32 4.22
CA LEU A 83 0.95 0.56 5.36
C LEU A 83 2.29 0.96 6.00
N GLN A 84 2.30 2.11 6.67
CA GLN A 84 3.47 2.60 7.41
C GLN A 84 3.78 1.75 8.65
N LYS A 85 2.76 1.15 9.27
CA LYS A 85 2.90 0.22 10.39
C LYS A 85 2.90 -1.22 9.90
N ASP A 86 3.52 -2.10 10.65
CA ASP A 86 3.54 -3.53 10.37
C ASP A 86 2.11 -4.07 10.29
N SER A 87 1.79 -4.66 9.13
CA SER A 87 0.44 -5.15 8.81
C SER A 87 0.40 -6.66 8.68
N LEU A 88 1.38 -7.34 9.29
CA LEU A 88 1.41 -8.79 9.31
C LEU A 88 0.43 -9.32 10.34
N PHE A 89 -0.33 -10.34 9.97
CA PHE A 89 -1.17 -11.06 10.91
C PHE A 89 -0.31 -11.91 11.85
N GLU A 90 -0.31 -11.58 13.13
CA GLU A 90 0.52 -12.22 14.15
C GLU A 90 0.22 -13.70 14.37
N TRP A 91 -1.03 -14.13 14.11
CA TRP A 91 -1.45 -15.54 14.20
C TRP A 91 -1.04 -16.39 13.00
N ARG A 92 -0.56 -15.78 11.91
CA ARG A 92 -0.09 -16.47 10.71
C ARG A 92 1.44 -16.53 10.69
N SER A 93 2.03 -17.56 10.06
CA SER A 93 3.47 -17.58 9.81
C SER A 93 3.85 -16.50 8.76
N VAL A 94 5.13 -16.15 8.70
CA VAL A 94 5.68 -15.24 7.69
C VAL A 94 5.25 -15.67 6.28
N TYR A 95 5.41 -16.95 5.97
CA TYR A 95 5.02 -17.51 4.66
C TYR A 95 3.54 -17.34 4.35
N LYS A 96 2.68 -17.64 5.32
CA LYS A 96 1.24 -17.46 5.15
C LYS A 96 0.84 -15.98 4.99
N ASN A 97 1.57 -15.06 5.62
CA ASN A 97 1.39 -13.63 5.40
C ASN A 97 1.79 -13.23 3.97
N VAL A 98 2.93 -13.71 3.46
CA VAL A 98 3.38 -13.46 2.08
C VAL A 98 2.36 -13.97 1.06
N LEU A 99 1.78 -15.13 1.30
CA LEU A 99 0.81 -15.72 0.38
C LEU A 99 -0.61 -15.14 0.49
N LEU A 100 -0.90 -14.33 1.50
CA LEU A 100 -2.25 -13.83 1.79
C LEU A 100 -2.94 -13.18 0.59
N GLY A 101 -2.24 -12.31 -0.12
CA GLY A 101 -2.78 -11.62 -1.29
C GLY A 101 -3.14 -12.58 -2.44
N LEU A 102 -2.43 -13.70 -2.56
CA LEU A 102 -2.74 -14.74 -3.54
C LEU A 102 -3.90 -15.63 -3.08
N GLU A 103 -3.97 -15.92 -1.77
CA GLU A 103 -5.07 -16.69 -1.18
C GLU A 103 -6.40 -15.95 -1.33
N THR A 104 -6.45 -14.67 -0.95
CA THR A 104 -7.68 -13.87 -1.00
C THR A 104 -8.21 -13.69 -2.42
N ARG A 105 -7.30 -13.64 -3.39
CA ARG A 105 -7.66 -13.55 -4.83
C ARG A 105 -7.89 -14.92 -5.50
N LYS A 106 -7.80 -16.02 -4.74
CA LYS A 106 -7.89 -17.41 -5.28
C LYS A 106 -6.90 -17.68 -6.40
N MET A 107 -5.71 -17.07 -6.34
CA MET A 107 -4.67 -17.14 -7.37
C MET A 107 -3.44 -17.94 -6.91
N LEU A 108 -3.59 -18.80 -5.91
CA LEU A 108 -2.50 -19.58 -5.32
C LEU A 108 -2.18 -20.79 -6.17
N THR A 109 -1.26 -20.64 -7.13
CA THR A 109 -0.72 -21.73 -7.95
C THR A 109 0.62 -22.24 -7.44
N SER A 110 1.06 -23.41 -7.90
CA SER A 110 2.39 -23.95 -7.57
C SER A 110 3.52 -23.01 -7.98
N GLU A 111 3.45 -22.44 -9.17
CA GLU A 111 4.43 -21.48 -9.70
C GLU A 111 4.56 -20.23 -8.81
N LYS A 112 3.42 -19.71 -8.33
CA LYS A 112 3.41 -18.53 -7.45
C LYS A 112 3.96 -18.83 -6.06
N LYS A 113 3.78 -20.07 -5.58
CA LYS A 113 4.43 -20.51 -4.34
C LYS A 113 5.93 -20.60 -4.49
N GLU A 114 6.42 -21.16 -5.59
CA GLU A 114 7.85 -21.22 -5.91
C GLU A 114 8.46 -19.82 -6.03
N LEU A 115 7.73 -18.88 -6.66
CA LEU A 115 8.15 -17.49 -6.73
C LEU A 115 8.25 -16.86 -5.33
N ALA A 116 7.26 -17.09 -4.48
CA ALA A 116 7.29 -16.61 -3.10
C ALA A 116 8.47 -17.19 -2.30
N ASP A 117 8.79 -18.47 -2.50
CA ASP A 117 9.94 -19.12 -1.89
C ASP A 117 11.26 -18.49 -2.35
N LYS A 118 11.45 -18.27 -3.65
CA LYS A 118 12.60 -17.56 -4.21
C LYS A 118 12.74 -16.14 -3.68
N MET A 119 11.63 -15.41 -3.55
CA MET A 119 11.65 -14.07 -2.96
C MET A 119 12.10 -14.11 -1.50
N LEU A 120 11.58 -15.04 -0.70
CA LEU A 120 12.02 -15.19 0.69
C LEU A 120 13.51 -15.51 0.81
N GLU A 121 14.07 -16.32 -0.09
CA GLU A 121 15.51 -16.56 -0.18
C GLU A 121 16.28 -15.29 -0.53
N THR A 122 15.84 -14.57 -1.56
CA THR A 122 16.47 -13.33 -2.02
C THR A 122 16.55 -12.27 -0.91
N TYR A 123 15.51 -12.18 -0.08
CA TYR A 123 15.47 -11.23 1.04
C TYR A 123 16.02 -11.80 2.37
N GLY A 124 16.62 -13.00 2.36
CA GLY A 124 17.21 -13.62 3.56
C GLY A 124 16.20 -14.09 4.61
N LEU A 125 14.94 -14.29 4.20
CA LEU A 125 13.84 -14.70 5.08
C LEU A 125 13.51 -16.19 5.01
N ALA A 126 14.24 -16.99 4.23
CA ALA A 126 13.97 -18.41 4.03
C ALA A 126 13.90 -19.20 5.35
N ASN A 127 14.85 -18.94 6.27
CA ASN A 127 14.91 -19.60 7.58
C ASN A 127 13.77 -19.17 8.52
N PHE A 128 13.09 -18.09 8.23
CA PHE A 128 11.98 -17.53 9.02
C PHE A 128 10.61 -17.82 8.43
N LYS A 129 10.55 -18.61 7.36
CA LYS A 129 9.32 -18.94 6.63
C LYS A 129 8.18 -19.44 7.51
N ASN A 130 8.50 -20.29 8.48
CA ASN A 130 7.51 -20.98 9.32
C ASN A 130 7.29 -20.33 10.69
N VAL A 131 8.05 -19.30 11.03
CA VAL A 131 7.87 -18.59 12.31
C VAL A 131 6.78 -17.55 12.25
N LYS A 132 6.28 -17.13 13.39
CA LYS A 132 5.31 -16.02 13.49
C LYS A 132 6.03 -14.67 13.44
N PRO A 133 5.38 -13.58 12.99
CA PRO A 133 5.99 -12.26 12.84
C PRO A 133 6.69 -11.75 14.12
N PHE A 134 6.10 -11.93 15.30
CA PHE A 134 6.69 -11.48 16.56
C PHE A 134 8.03 -12.18 16.90
N SER A 135 8.32 -13.31 16.26
CA SER A 135 9.60 -14.05 16.43
C SER A 135 10.69 -13.55 15.46
N LEU A 136 10.36 -12.62 14.57
CA LEU A 136 11.35 -12.02 13.67
C LEU A 136 12.21 -11.03 14.43
N PRO A 137 13.52 -10.95 14.13
CA PRO A 137 14.36 -9.85 14.60
C PRO A 137 13.77 -8.51 14.15
N ILE A 138 13.68 -7.53 15.05
CA ILE A 138 13.09 -6.19 14.79
C ILE A 138 13.65 -5.53 13.53
N ARG A 139 14.91 -5.78 13.19
CA ARG A 139 15.57 -5.26 11.97
C ARG A 139 14.96 -5.79 10.68
N MET A 140 14.32 -6.96 10.70
CA MET A 140 13.70 -7.58 9.53
C MET A 140 12.26 -7.12 9.33
N ILE A 141 11.59 -6.67 10.38
CA ILE A 141 10.20 -6.22 10.32
C ILE A 141 10.12 -4.79 9.78
N SER A 142 11.06 -3.93 10.16
CA SER A 142 10.99 -2.49 9.88
C SER A 142 11.55 -2.06 8.52
N GLY A 143 12.10 -2.97 7.72
CA GLY A 143 12.70 -2.63 6.41
C GLY A 143 13.87 -1.63 6.49
N ARG A 144 14.32 -1.28 7.70
CA ARG A 144 15.48 -0.39 7.91
C ARG A 144 16.76 -1.17 7.66
N SER A 145 17.17 -1.23 6.41
CA SER A 145 18.55 -1.52 6.05
C SER A 145 19.44 -0.39 6.58
N SER A 146 19.83 -0.49 7.84
CA SER A 146 20.96 0.28 8.32
C SER A 146 22.21 -0.38 7.74
N ARG A 147 22.68 0.10 6.59
CA ARG A 147 24.08 -0.04 6.25
C ARG A 147 24.86 0.67 7.35
N MET A 148 25.40 -0.09 8.29
CA MET A 148 26.53 0.41 9.06
C MET A 148 27.76 0.36 8.15
N VAL A 149 28.33 1.53 7.93
CA VAL A 149 29.72 1.73 7.55
C VAL A 149 30.61 1.30 8.71
#